data_b0212bfb4ab8aa15ff0d9ccdec870a90
#
_entry.id   b0212bfb4ab8aa15ff0d9ccdec870a90
#
_cell.length_a   1.000
_cell.length_b   1.000
_cell.length_c   1.000
_cell.angle_alpha   90.00
_cell.angle_beta   90.00
_cell.angle_gamma   90.00
#
_symmetry.space_group_name_H-M   'P 1'
#
loop_
_entity.id
_entity.type
_entity.pdbx_description
1 polymer ?
#
loop_
_entity_poly.entity_id
_entity_poly.type
_entity_poly.pdbx_seq_one_letter_code
_entity_poly.pdbx_strand_id
1 'polypeptide(L)'
;MPGGFFHMWYTDFPMKNLEERMAKKNELLESYAVPHEGTLGRVYEEDPDETRTPFRQDANRVQYSDEYLRLKGKTQVFVGGRSDHYRTRLTHTGEVASVSRNIAATLGLNEDLAECIALAHDLGHPPFGHSGEEALNDWMKTHSLSFEHNQQSLRIVEFLSSQSPLFKGLNLNREVLHGLMKHRTPHDHPEDTTLELPSMEALAVNLADEIAYTSHDIDDGLREGLFTISQLMDIPLIQKCHTPGKKLGSSITNTLVMDLYAETENQIGKQNIVTLDDVYANSDQPVRFSPDIKEKLGVLRSFLYKNMYFHPSVVEQVEAGKTTVLKLCEYLKNNPSQEILKLQKESDCTLVEAVKDYVSGMTDHYATEMAERLGLLS
;
A
#
# COMPACT_ATOMS: atom_id res chain seq x y z
N MET A 1 34.38 28.93 33.77
CA MET A 1 33.06 29.54 33.60
C MET A 1 32.92 30.01 32.17
N PRO A 2 31.77 29.75 31.49
CA PRO A 2 30.42 29.56 31.95
C PRO A 2 29.76 28.23 31.45
N GLY A 3 29.19 27.52 32.39
CA GLY A 3 28.14 26.57 32.07
C GLY A 3 26.84 27.12 32.60
N GLY A 4 25.75 27.09 31.81
CA GLY A 4 24.45 27.44 32.37
C GLY A 4 23.53 28.28 31.48
N PHE A 5 23.16 27.77 30.27
CA PHE A 5 22.06 28.40 29.50
C PHE A 5 21.27 27.42 28.63
N PHE A 6 21.27 26.12 28.93
CA PHE A 6 20.53 25.17 28.08
C PHE A 6 19.46 24.34 28.80
N HIS A 7 19.04 24.71 30.01
CA HIS A 7 18.08 23.90 30.77
C HIS A 7 16.79 24.62 31.19
N MET A 8 16.42 25.78 30.61
CA MET A 8 15.32 26.58 31.10
C MET A 8 14.15 26.79 30.14
N TRP A 9 14.03 26.01 29.08
CA TRP A 9 12.92 26.19 28.10
C TRP A 9 11.94 25.02 27.99
N TYR A 10 12.09 23.96 28.78
CA TYR A 10 11.25 22.75 28.64
C TYR A 10 10.25 22.49 29.78
N THR A 11 10.21 23.31 30.83
CA THR A 11 9.42 22.97 32.04
C THR A 11 8.13 23.78 32.28
N ASP A 12 7.77 24.74 31.44
CA ASP A 12 6.61 25.60 31.71
C ASP A 12 5.48 25.63 30.67
N PHE A 13 5.55 24.80 29.64
CA PHE A 13 4.35 24.51 28.85
C PHE A 13 3.74 23.22 29.39
N PRO A 14 2.51 23.23 29.97
CA PRO A 14 1.81 22.01 30.28
C PRO A 14 1.49 21.32 28.95
N MET A 15 2.37 20.38 28.53
CA MET A 15 2.02 19.49 27.43
C MET A 15 0.75 18.79 27.85
N LYS A 16 -0.32 18.97 27.08
CA LYS A 16 -1.55 18.21 27.30
C LYS A 16 -1.18 16.73 27.22
N ASN A 17 -1.51 15.99 28.29
CA ASN A 17 -1.23 14.57 28.39
C ASN A 17 -1.73 13.86 27.11
N LEU A 18 -0.86 13.08 26.46
CA LEU A 18 -1.21 12.37 25.23
C LEU A 18 -2.38 11.39 25.47
N GLU A 19 -2.43 10.74 26.63
CA GLU A 19 -3.51 9.83 27.03
C GLU A 19 -4.88 10.56 27.04
N GLU A 20 -4.95 11.76 27.61
CA GLU A 20 -6.19 12.56 27.59
C GLU A 20 -6.60 12.96 26.17
N ARG A 21 -5.63 13.19 25.29
CA ARG A 21 -5.89 13.52 23.88
C ARG A 21 -6.38 12.29 23.12
N MET A 22 -5.78 11.11 23.35
CA MET A 22 -6.23 9.85 22.75
C MET A 22 -7.64 9.50 23.23
N ALA A 23 -7.91 9.60 24.54
CA ALA A 23 -9.25 9.36 25.07
C ALA A 23 -10.32 10.23 24.36
N LYS A 24 -10.04 11.52 24.17
CA LYS A 24 -10.95 12.42 23.42
C LYS A 24 -11.09 12.06 21.94
N LYS A 25 -10.05 11.56 21.31
CA LYS A 25 -10.14 11.08 19.93
C LYS A 25 -10.98 9.80 19.85
N ASN A 26 -10.83 8.91 20.83
CA ASN A 26 -11.62 7.68 20.90
C ASN A 26 -13.12 7.95 21.11
N GLU A 27 -13.51 9.06 21.75
CA GLU A 27 -14.92 9.48 21.84
C GLU A 27 -15.59 9.76 20.48
N LEU A 28 -14.79 9.98 19.44
CA LEU A 28 -15.26 10.21 18.05
C LEU A 28 -15.28 8.94 17.20
N LEU A 29 -14.71 7.85 17.71
CA LEU A 29 -14.70 6.58 17.02
C LEU A 29 -15.99 5.81 17.28
N GLU A 30 -16.44 5.08 16.27
CA GLU A 30 -17.47 4.06 16.45
C GLU A 30 -16.91 2.86 17.25
N SER A 31 -17.78 2.14 17.94
CA SER A 31 -17.37 1.05 18.84
C SER A 31 -16.79 -0.18 18.11
N TYR A 32 -16.92 -0.25 16.80
CA TYR A 32 -16.31 -1.25 15.93
C TYR A 32 -14.95 -0.80 15.33
N ALA A 33 -14.49 0.40 15.61
CA ALA A 33 -13.21 0.90 15.16
C ALA A 33 -12.06 0.49 16.10
N VAL A 34 -10.84 0.44 15.59
CA VAL A 34 -9.66 0.23 16.40
C VAL A 34 -9.33 1.50 17.20
N PRO A 35 -9.22 1.45 18.54
CA PRO A 35 -8.89 2.62 19.34
C PRO A 35 -7.47 3.14 19.03
N HIS A 36 -7.20 4.40 19.35
CA HIS A 36 -5.92 5.05 19.01
C HIS A 36 -4.71 4.46 19.71
N GLU A 37 -4.88 3.81 20.85
CA GLU A 37 -3.84 3.04 21.54
C GLU A 37 -3.55 1.68 20.90
N GLY A 38 -4.44 1.18 20.05
CA GLY A 38 -4.43 -0.18 19.52
C GLY A 38 -4.92 -1.22 20.54
N THR A 39 -5.08 -2.46 20.12
CA THR A 39 -5.52 -3.59 20.95
C THR A 39 -4.54 -4.77 20.91
N LEU A 40 -3.73 -4.90 19.86
CA LEU A 40 -2.86 -6.05 19.60
C LEU A 40 -1.39 -5.80 19.96
N GLY A 41 -1.01 -4.53 20.14
CA GLY A 41 0.34 -4.13 20.52
C GLY A 41 1.41 -4.40 19.45
N ARG A 42 2.68 -4.38 19.88
CA ARG A 42 3.88 -4.56 19.04
C ARG A 42 4.54 -5.92 19.30
N VAL A 43 5.42 -6.32 18.40
CA VAL A 43 6.27 -7.52 18.59
C VAL A 43 7.32 -7.26 19.69
N TYR A 44 7.97 -6.10 19.62
CA TYR A 44 8.95 -5.67 20.64
C TYR A 44 8.34 -4.56 21.47
N GLU A 45 8.38 -4.72 22.80
CA GLU A 45 7.91 -3.68 23.73
C GLU A 45 8.81 -2.44 23.65
N GLU A 46 8.19 -1.27 23.66
CA GLU A 46 8.85 0.04 23.64
C GLU A 46 8.10 0.98 24.58
N ASP A 47 8.84 1.93 25.14
CA ASP A 47 8.23 3.02 25.91
C ASP A 47 7.27 3.83 25.02
N PRO A 48 6.11 4.25 25.53
CA PRO A 48 5.18 5.08 24.78
C PRO A 48 5.83 6.39 24.31
N ASP A 49 5.50 6.82 23.10
CA ASP A 49 5.90 8.15 22.61
C ASP A 49 5.15 9.24 23.36
N GLU A 50 5.82 10.33 23.75
CA GLU A 50 5.23 11.40 24.55
C GLU A 50 4.29 12.31 23.75
N THR A 51 4.38 12.29 22.41
CA THR A 51 3.74 13.27 21.52
C THR A 51 2.83 12.67 20.45
N ARG A 52 3.03 11.40 20.08
CA ARG A 52 2.37 10.72 18.97
C ARG A 52 1.58 9.51 19.46
N THR A 53 0.38 9.33 18.88
CA THR A 53 -0.36 8.06 19.02
C THR A 53 0.45 6.91 18.42
N PRO A 54 0.24 5.64 18.84
CA PRO A 54 0.98 4.49 18.33
C PRO A 54 0.96 4.39 16.80
N PHE A 55 -0.21 4.52 16.16
CA PHE A 55 -0.31 4.44 14.70
C PHE A 55 0.30 5.66 13.98
N ARG A 56 0.30 6.84 14.62
CA ARG A 56 1.02 8.00 14.09
C ARG A 56 2.53 7.83 14.16
N GLN A 57 3.04 7.19 15.21
CA GLN A 57 4.45 6.81 15.32
C GLN A 57 4.80 5.81 14.20
N ASP A 58 3.93 4.83 13.95
CA ASP A 58 4.12 3.83 12.90
C ASP A 58 4.14 4.45 11.49
N ALA A 59 3.19 5.33 11.20
CA ALA A 59 3.17 6.07 9.94
C ALA A 59 4.48 6.86 9.70
N ASN A 60 5.04 7.48 10.75
CA ASN A 60 6.33 8.15 10.67
C ASN A 60 7.48 7.16 10.39
N ARG A 61 7.49 5.97 11.04
CA ARG A 61 8.49 4.94 10.77
C ARG A 61 8.47 4.48 9.33
N VAL A 62 7.29 4.29 8.78
CA VAL A 62 7.11 3.97 7.34
C VAL A 62 7.65 5.11 6.47
N GLN A 63 7.22 6.34 6.70
CA GLN A 63 7.60 7.50 5.87
C GLN A 63 9.10 7.81 5.89
N TYR A 64 9.79 7.53 7.00
CA TYR A 64 11.25 7.74 7.12
C TYR A 64 12.08 6.53 6.68
N SER A 65 11.44 5.43 6.21
CA SER A 65 12.17 4.28 5.69
C SER A 65 12.75 4.55 4.29
N ASP A 66 13.87 3.92 3.99
CA ASP A 66 14.47 3.96 2.65
C ASP A 66 13.57 3.33 1.60
N GLU A 67 12.80 2.32 2.00
CA GLU A 67 11.83 1.63 1.14
C GLU A 67 10.73 2.58 0.67
N TYR A 68 10.20 3.39 1.57
CA TYR A 68 9.20 4.41 1.23
C TYR A 68 9.78 5.48 0.30
N LEU A 69 11.01 5.94 0.57
CA LEU A 69 11.70 6.91 -0.29
C LEU A 69 11.94 6.36 -1.70
N ARG A 70 12.20 5.05 -1.83
CA ARG A 70 12.39 4.40 -3.14
C ARG A 70 11.12 4.32 -3.99
N LEU A 71 9.92 4.42 -3.41
CA LEU A 71 8.66 4.44 -4.16
C LEU A 71 8.60 5.58 -5.19
N LYS A 72 9.33 6.67 -4.98
CA LYS A 72 9.44 7.77 -5.95
C LYS A 72 10.04 7.37 -7.29
N GLY A 73 10.87 6.32 -7.30
CA GLY A 73 11.58 5.81 -8.47
C GLY A 73 11.01 4.49 -8.99
N LYS A 74 9.82 4.06 -8.53
CA LYS A 74 9.13 2.86 -9.01
C LYS A 74 7.90 3.25 -9.83
N THR A 75 7.75 2.62 -10.99
CA THR A 75 6.60 2.81 -11.89
C THR A 75 5.30 2.39 -11.24
N GLN A 76 4.23 3.18 -11.46
CA GLN A 76 2.85 2.76 -11.20
C GLN A 76 2.28 1.98 -12.39
N VAL A 77 2.15 2.61 -13.55
CA VAL A 77 1.69 1.99 -14.81
C VAL A 77 2.65 2.29 -15.96
N PHE A 78 3.05 3.53 -16.13
CA PHE A 78 3.96 3.95 -17.20
C PHE A 78 5.37 4.12 -16.66
N VAL A 79 6.36 3.53 -17.32
CA VAL A 79 7.77 3.66 -16.93
C VAL A 79 8.17 5.14 -16.90
N GLY A 80 8.63 5.58 -15.74
CA GLY A 80 9.00 6.98 -15.49
C GLY A 80 10.12 7.48 -16.41
N GLY A 81 10.19 8.81 -16.58
CA GLY A 81 11.23 9.49 -17.35
C GLY A 81 10.77 10.12 -18.67
N ARG A 82 9.53 9.87 -19.13
CA ARG A 82 8.96 10.56 -20.29
C ARG A 82 8.25 11.87 -19.95
N SER A 83 7.76 12.02 -18.71
CA SER A 83 7.09 13.25 -18.24
C SER A 83 7.09 13.32 -16.71
N ASP A 84 7.27 14.53 -16.16
CA ASP A 84 7.15 14.81 -14.71
C ASP A 84 5.71 14.69 -14.19
N HIS A 85 4.75 14.46 -15.07
CA HIS A 85 3.33 14.35 -14.74
C HIS A 85 2.85 12.91 -14.54
N TYR A 86 3.71 11.89 -14.76
CA TYR A 86 3.34 10.52 -14.48
C TYR A 86 3.34 10.23 -12.99
N ARG A 87 2.37 9.42 -12.57
CA ARG A 87 2.31 8.95 -11.21
C ARG A 87 3.41 7.94 -10.94
N THR A 88 4.11 8.16 -9.84
CA THR A 88 5.00 7.17 -9.22
C THR A 88 4.25 6.42 -8.12
N ARG A 89 4.78 5.31 -7.65
CA ARG A 89 4.19 4.62 -6.49
C ARG A 89 4.11 5.50 -5.26
N LEU A 90 5.06 6.43 -5.05
CA LEU A 90 5.00 7.37 -3.94
C LEU A 90 3.78 8.30 -4.02
N THR A 91 3.49 8.85 -5.21
CA THR A 91 2.34 9.74 -5.38
C THR A 91 1.02 8.98 -5.29
N HIS A 92 0.95 7.75 -5.84
CA HIS A 92 -0.17 6.83 -5.66
C HIS A 92 -0.42 6.52 -4.17
N THR A 93 0.61 6.10 -3.44
CA THR A 93 0.53 5.81 -1.99
C THR A 93 -0.01 7.02 -1.20
N GLY A 94 0.41 8.24 -1.57
CA GLY A 94 -0.13 9.47 -0.99
C GLY A 94 -1.61 9.71 -1.30
N GLU A 95 -2.06 9.41 -2.54
CA GLU A 95 -3.47 9.48 -2.93
C GLU A 95 -4.30 8.43 -2.16
N VAL A 96 -3.82 7.18 -2.07
CA VAL A 96 -4.46 6.12 -1.27
C VAL A 96 -4.59 6.54 0.20
N ALA A 97 -3.54 7.07 0.81
CA ALA A 97 -3.57 7.53 2.20
C ALA A 97 -4.61 8.65 2.41
N SER A 98 -4.72 9.59 1.47
CA SER A 98 -5.71 10.66 1.51
C SER A 98 -7.15 10.14 1.42
N VAL A 99 -7.42 9.20 0.51
CA VAL A 99 -8.74 8.57 0.34
C VAL A 99 -9.07 7.72 1.57
N SER A 100 -8.13 6.91 2.06
CA SER A 100 -8.29 6.07 3.26
C SER A 100 -8.66 6.89 4.49
N ARG A 101 -7.97 7.99 4.73
CA ARG A 101 -8.30 8.89 5.84
C ARG A 101 -9.70 9.49 5.72
N ASN A 102 -10.08 9.91 4.51
CA ASN A 102 -11.42 10.45 4.30
C ASN A 102 -12.52 9.39 4.57
N ILE A 103 -12.31 8.16 4.10
CA ILE A 103 -13.21 7.04 4.37
C ILE A 103 -13.27 6.77 5.88
N ALA A 104 -12.12 6.64 6.53
CA ALA A 104 -12.04 6.38 7.97
C ALA A 104 -12.76 7.47 8.78
N ALA A 105 -12.47 8.75 8.52
CA ALA A 105 -13.11 9.87 9.21
C ALA A 105 -14.63 9.86 9.07
N THR A 106 -15.15 9.52 7.89
CA THR A 106 -16.60 9.53 7.63
C THR A 106 -17.31 8.35 8.28
N LEU A 107 -16.65 7.18 8.36
CA LEU A 107 -17.19 5.97 9.00
C LEU A 107 -16.91 5.89 10.51
N GLY A 108 -16.34 6.94 11.11
CA GLY A 108 -15.96 6.92 12.52
C GLY A 108 -14.85 5.93 12.87
N LEU A 109 -13.97 5.61 11.91
CA LEU A 109 -12.84 4.71 12.06
C LEU A 109 -11.55 5.46 12.41
N ASN A 110 -10.49 4.72 12.76
CA ASN A 110 -9.20 5.28 13.12
C ASN A 110 -8.42 5.77 11.89
N GLU A 111 -8.39 7.08 11.67
CA GLU A 111 -7.68 7.70 10.55
C GLU A 111 -6.16 7.46 10.59
N ASP A 112 -5.54 7.45 11.79
CA ASP A 112 -4.09 7.26 11.93
C ASP A 112 -3.70 5.84 11.53
N LEU A 113 -4.53 4.81 11.85
CA LEU A 113 -4.33 3.42 11.43
C LEU A 113 -4.52 3.27 9.92
N ALA A 114 -5.61 3.80 9.37
CA ALA A 114 -5.89 3.76 7.93
C ALA A 114 -4.76 4.43 7.12
N GLU A 115 -4.27 5.60 7.54
CA GLU A 115 -3.12 6.27 6.93
C GLU A 115 -1.87 5.39 6.98
N CYS A 116 -1.56 4.78 8.13
CA CYS A 116 -0.37 3.96 8.28
C CYS A 116 -0.38 2.73 7.35
N ILE A 117 -1.50 1.99 7.29
CA ILE A 117 -1.66 0.84 6.38
C ILE A 117 -1.49 1.30 4.94
N ALA A 118 -2.15 2.41 4.55
CA ALA A 118 -2.05 2.96 3.20
C ALA A 118 -0.62 3.37 2.81
N LEU A 119 0.15 3.95 3.73
CA LEU A 119 1.55 4.31 3.46
C LEU A 119 2.47 3.10 3.29
N ALA A 120 2.14 1.97 3.92
CA ALA A 120 2.98 0.78 3.93
C ALA A 120 2.60 -0.25 2.85
N HIS A 121 1.40 -0.18 2.26
CA HIS A 121 0.85 -1.27 1.44
C HIS A 121 1.70 -1.63 0.22
N ASP A 122 2.36 -0.64 -0.41
CA ASP A 122 3.09 -0.78 -1.67
C ASP A 122 4.62 -0.89 -1.53
N LEU A 123 5.16 -0.93 -0.30
CA LEU A 123 6.61 -0.97 -0.05
C LEU A 123 7.31 -2.13 -0.75
N GLY A 124 6.63 -3.27 -0.86
CA GLY A 124 7.16 -4.51 -1.42
C GLY A 124 7.15 -4.61 -2.94
N HIS A 125 6.59 -3.65 -3.66
CA HIS A 125 6.60 -3.71 -5.12
C HIS A 125 8.02 -3.68 -5.68
N PRO A 126 8.32 -4.54 -6.66
CA PRO A 126 9.61 -4.54 -7.34
C PRO A 126 9.70 -3.40 -8.37
N PRO A 127 10.86 -3.15 -9.00
CA PRO A 127 10.95 -2.25 -10.13
C PRO A 127 10.03 -2.69 -11.29
N PHE A 128 9.58 -1.74 -12.10
CA PHE A 128 8.69 -1.92 -13.26
C PHE A 128 7.28 -2.43 -12.91
N GLY A 129 6.82 -2.22 -11.68
CA GLY A 129 5.44 -2.50 -11.25
C GLY A 129 5.02 -3.96 -11.41
N HIS A 130 3.81 -4.20 -11.93
CA HIS A 130 3.28 -5.56 -12.10
C HIS A 130 4.10 -6.44 -13.04
N SER A 131 4.76 -5.87 -14.04
CA SER A 131 5.61 -6.66 -14.94
C SER A 131 6.85 -7.19 -14.24
N GLY A 132 7.46 -6.36 -13.38
CA GLY A 132 8.57 -6.79 -12.54
C GLY A 132 8.14 -7.81 -11.50
N GLU A 133 6.94 -7.68 -10.95
CA GLU A 133 6.36 -8.66 -10.02
C GLU A 133 6.13 -10.02 -10.68
N GLU A 134 5.52 -10.04 -11.87
CA GLU A 134 5.33 -11.26 -12.63
C GLU A 134 6.67 -11.94 -12.97
N ALA A 135 7.66 -11.16 -13.44
CA ALA A 135 8.99 -11.67 -13.75
C ALA A 135 9.68 -12.24 -12.51
N LEU A 136 9.62 -11.53 -11.39
CA LEU A 136 10.24 -11.99 -10.14
C LEU A 136 9.55 -13.24 -9.59
N ASN A 137 8.22 -13.30 -9.67
CA ASN A 137 7.46 -14.50 -9.29
C ASN A 137 7.78 -15.70 -10.19
N ASP A 138 7.88 -15.51 -11.51
CA ASP A 138 8.24 -16.59 -12.43
C ASP A 138 9.66 -17.09 -12.17
N TRP A 139 10.62 -16.20 -11.88
CA TRP A 139 11.96 -16.60 -11.48
C TRP A 139 11.95 -17.37 -10.14
N MET A 140 11.18 -16.92 -9.14
CA MET A 140 11.05 -17.61 -7.86
C MET A 140 10.42 -18.99 -8.01
N LYS A 141 9.43 -19.16 -8.89
CA LYS A 141 8.82 -20.47 -9.19
C LYS A 141 9.83 -21.49 -9.74
N THR A 142 10.87 -21.07 -10.49
CA THR A 142 11.94 -21.97 -10.92
C THR A 142 12.74 -22.57 -9.77
N HIS A 143 12.62 -21.96 -8.58
CA HIS A 143 13.26 -22.39 -7.33
C HIS A 143 12.27 -22.97 -6.31
N SER A 144 11.04 -23.30 -6.75
CA SER A 144 9.95 -23.81 -5.89
C SER A 144 9.53 -22.81 -4.79
N LEU A 145 9.66 -21.52 -5.05
CA LEU A 145 9.26 -20.40 -4.20
C LEU A 145 8.27 -19.50 -4.96
N SER A 146 7.72 -18.51 -4.29
CA SER A 146 6.83 -17.51 -4.89
C SER A 146 7.24 -16.10 -4.49
N PHE A 147 6.75 -15.13 -5.26
CA PHE A 147 6.84 -13.71 -4.93
C PHE A 147 5.48 -13.06 -5.08
N GLU A 148 5.13 -12.23 -4.11
CA GLU A 148 3.93 -11.41 -4.08
C GLU A 148 4.24 -10.14 -3.29
N HIS A 149 3.90 -8.97 -3.83
CA HIS A 149 4.32 -7.67 -3.27
C HIS A 149 3.77 -7.40 -1.87
N ASN A 150 2.55 -7.88 -1.51
CA ASN A 150 2.01 -7.68 -0.16
C ASN A 150 2.81 -8.48 0.87
N GLN A 151 3.20 -9.73 0.55
CA GLN A 151 4.09 -10.52 1.40
C GLN A 151 5.46 -9.86 1.53
N GLN A 152 5.96 -9.25 0.45
CA GLN A 152 7.20 -8.51 0.49
C GLN A 152 7.07 -7.22 1.29
N SER A 153 5.93 -6.50 1.24
CA SER A 153 5.67 -5.33 2.09
C SER A 153 5.72 -5.70 3.56
N LEU A 154 5.05 -6.80 3.93
CA LEU A 154 5.09 -7.33 5.28
C LEU A 154 6.53 -7.70 5.71
N ARG A 155 7.26 -8.44 4.85
CA ARG A 155 8.66 -8.80 5.11
C ARG A 155 9.57 -7.58 5.30
N ILE A 156 9.34 -6.51 4.57
CA ILE A 156 10.07 -5.25 4.73
C ILE A 156 9.83 -4.66 6.12
N VAL A 157 8.57 -4.48 6.51
CA VAL A 157 8.24 -3.79 7.77
C VAL A 157 8.53 -4.64 9.01
N GLU A 158 8.50 -5.97 8.89
CA GLU A 158 8.81 -6.88 10.00
C GLU A 158 10.31 -7.17 10.13
N PHE A 159 11.07 -7.08 9.01
CA PHE A 159 12.38 -7.69 9.01
C PHE A 159 13.49 -6.93 8.26
N LEU A 160 13.25 -6.48 7.00
CA LEU A 160 14.33 -5.97 6.15
C LEU A 160 14.67 -4.52 6.41
N SER A 161 13.68 -3.69 6.72
CA SER A 161 13.93 -2.30 7.08
C SER A 161 14.58 -2.21 8.45
N SER A 162 15.54 -1.31 8.62
CA SER A 162 16.28 -1.19 9.87
C SER A 162 16.40 0.27 10.28
N GLN A 163 15.61 0.66 11.28
CA GLN A 163 15.67 2.01 11.88
C GLN A 163 16.18 1.99 13.33
N SER A 164 16.33 0.83 13.93
CA SER A 164 16.78 0.68 15.32
C SER A 164 17.74 -0.48 15.46
N PRO A 165 18.77 -0.37 16.31
CA PRO A 165 19.60 -1.51 16.66
C PRO A 165 18.93 -2.48 17.64
N LEU A 166 17.78 -2.13 18.21
CA LEU A 166 17.09 -2.88 19.27
C LEU A 166 16.16 -3.98 18.70
N PHE A 167 15.71 -3.83 17.46
CA PHE A 167 14.78 -4.76 16.82
C PHE A 167 14.98 -4.80 15.31
N LYS A 168 14.50 -5.87 14.68
CA LYS A 168 14.41 -5.99 13.23
C LYS A 168 13.13 -5.31 12.72
N GLY A 169 13.15 -4.87 11.48
CA GLY A 169 12.01 -4.22 10.87
C GLY A 169 11.71 -2.84 11.46
N LEU A 170 10.46 -2.43 11.33
CA LEU A 170 9.95 -1.14 11.81
C LEU A 170 9.22 -1.25 13.16
N ASN A 171 9.01 -2.45 13.68
CA ASN A 171 8.25 -2.74 14.89
C ASN A 171 6.88 -2.03 14.91
N LEU A 172 6.11 -2.20 13.82
CA LEU A 172 4.77 -1.64 13.71
C LEU A 172 3.78 -2.38 14.60
N ASN A 173 2.67 -1.73 14.95
CA ASN A 173 1.56 -2.40 15.64
C ASN A 173 1.00 -3.54 14.78
N ARG A 174 0.52 -4.59 15.45
CA ARG A 174 0.00 -5.78 14.77
C ARG A 174 -1.23 -5.50 13.93
N GLU A 175 -2.04 -4.50 14.26
CA GLU A 175 -3.16 -4.04 13.44
C GLU A 175 -2.69 -3.56 12.05
N VAL A 176 -1.55 -2.87 11.99
CA VAL A 176 -0.94 -2.46 10.71
C VAL A 176 -0.48 -3.68 9.92
N LEU A 177 0.21 -4.62 10.59
CA LEU A 177 0.69 -5.86 9.97
C LEU A 177 -0.48 -6.69 9.41
N HIS A 178 -1.57 -6.83 10.16
CA HIS A 178 -2.79 -7.50 9.70
C HIS A 178 -3.40 -6.80 8.49
N GLY A 179 -3.38 -5.47 8.46
CA GLY A 179 -3.86 -4.68 7.32
C GLY A 179 -3.04 -4.86 6.04
N LEU A 180 -1.77 -5.26 6.14
CA LEU A 180 -0.90 -5.53 5.00
C LEU A 180 -1.09 -6.95 4.41
N MET A 181 -1.75 -7.85 5.12
CA MET A 181 -2.00 -9.24 4.69
C MET A 181 -3.24 -9.36 3.79
N LYS A 182 -3.29 -8.60 2.67
CA LYS A 182 -4.47 -8.47 1.80
C LYS A 182 -5.11 -9.79 1.32
N HIS A 183 -4.35 -10.86 1.15
CA HIS A 183 -4.82 -12.15 0.60
C HIS A 183 -4.87 -13.28 1.64
N ARG A 184 -5.02 -12.96 2.92
CA ARG A 184 -5.19 -13.93 4.01
C ARG A 184 -6.49 -13.68 4.77
N THR A 185 -7.57 -13.46 4.04
CA THR A 185 -8.91 -13.31 4.63
C THR A 185 -9.70 -14.62 4.52
N PRO A 186 -10.74 -14.84 5.32
CA PRO A 186 -11.64 -15.99 5.18
C PRO A 186 -12.28 -16.10 3.80
N HIS A 187 -12.38 -14.99 3.06
CA HIS A 187 -12.88 -14.96 1.70
C HIS A 187 -11.87 -15.56 0.69
N ASP A 188 -10.57 -15.31 0.91
CA ASP A 188 -9.49 -15.82 0.04
C ASP A 188 -9.15 -17.27 0.34
N HIS A 189 -9.32 -17.68 1.60
CA HIS A 189 -9.02 -19.02 2.11
C HIS A 189 -10.20 -19.57 2.93
N PRO A 190 -11.34 -19.88 2.29
CA PRO A 190 -12.53 -20.35 2.99
C PRO A 190 -12.34 -21.70 3.72
N GLU A 191 -11.29 -22.43 3.38
CA GLU A 191 -10.90 -23.68 4.05
C GLU A 191 -10.16 -23.43 5.37
N ASP A 192 -9.60 -22.25 5.61
CA ASP A 192 -8.91 -21.89 6.84
C ASP A 192 -9.84 -21.15 7.80
N THR A 193 -10.46 -21.91 8.69
CA THR A 193 -11.41 -21.38 9.69
C THR A 193 -10.73 -20.63 10.84
N THR A 194 -9.40 -20.51 10.84
CA THR A 194 -8.64 -19.76 11.85
C THR A 194 -8.38 -18.31 11.42
N LEU A 195 -8.68 -17.96 10.16
CA LEU A 195 -8.51 -16.61 9.66
C LEU A 195 -9.66 -15.72 10.14
N GLU A 196 -9.28 -14.59 10.72
CA GLU A 196 -10.20 -13.51 11.10
C GLU A 196 -10.19 -12.44 10.03
N LEU A 197 -11.28 -11.68 9.90
CA LEU A 197 -11.27 -10.48 9.07
C LEU A 197 -10.30 -9.46 9.66
N PRO A 198 -9.62 -8.68 8.82
CA PRO A 198 -8.88 -7.51 9.28
C PRO A 198 -9.87 -6.42 9.77
N SER A 199 -9.34 -5.41 10.45
CA SER A 199 -10.14 -4.29 10.93
C SER A 199 -10.87 -3.56 9.80
N MET A 200 -11.92 -2.80 10.13
CA MET A 200 -12.66 -1.96 9.17
C MET A 200 -11.74 -0.97 8.46
N GLU A 201 -10.74 -0.43 9.16
CA GLU A 201 -9.71 0.45 8.60
C GLU A 201 -8.93 -0.23 7.48
N ALA A 202 -8.49 -1.46 7.71
CA ALA A 202 -7.74 -2.22 6.71
C ALA A 202 -8.59 -2.56 5.48
N LEU A 203 -9.85 -2.94 5.69
CA LEU A 203 -10.82 -3.15 4.59
C LEU A 203 -11.05 -1.85 3.80
N ALA A 204 -11.17 -0.71 4.48
CA ALA A 204 -11.32 0.60 3.85
C ALA A 204 -10.10 0.97 3.00
N VAL A 205 -8.87 0.69 3.47
CA VAL A 205 -7.65 0.93 2.70
C VAL A 205 -7.60 0.11 1.42
N ASN A 206 -8.03 -1.15 1.43
CA ASN A 206 -8.08 -1.98 0.23
C ASN A 206 -8.96 -1.37 -0.87
N LEU A 207 -10.11 -0.80 -0.48
CA LEU A 207 -11.00 -0.14 -1.44
C LEU A 207 -10.55 1.28 -1.79
N ALA A 208 -9.88 1.98 -0.89
CA ALA A 208 -9.24 3.26 -1.20
C ALA A 208 -8.15 3.12 -2.27
N ASP A 209 -7.35 2.05 -2.22
CA ASP A 209 -6.38 1.68 -3.25
C ASP A 209 -7.09 1.48 -4.61
N GLU A 210 -8.19 0.69 -4.62
CA GLU A 210 -9.02 0.48 -5.81
C GLU A 210 -9.60 1.78 -6.38
N ILE A 211 -10.10 2.67 -5.54
CA ILE A 211 -10.63 3.98 -5.93
C ILE A 211 -9.51 4.84 -6.54
N ALA A 212 -8.35 4.87 -5.90
CA ALA A 212 -7.22 5.67 -6.34
C ALA A 212 -6.71 5.20 -7.71
N TYR A 213 -6.38 3.90 -7.87
CA TYR A 213 -5.87 3.43 -9.16
C TYR A 213 -6.90 3.57 -10.28
N THR A 214 -8.20 3.31 -10.01
CA THR A 214 -9.25 3.48 -11.02
C THR A 214 -9.31 4.92 -11.53
N SER A 215 -9.20 5.88 -10.63
CA SER A 215 -9.30 7.31 -10.96
C SER A 215 -8.07 7.81 -11.71
N HIS A 216 -6.88 7.46 -11.24
CA HIS A 216 -5.67 7.97 -11.86
C HIS A 216 -5.30 7.26 -13.17
N ASP A 217 -5.64 5.98 -13.34
CA ASP A 217 -5.40 5.26 -14.59
C ASP A 217 -6.21 5.86 -15.75
N ILE A 218 -7.43 6.32 -15.46
CA ILE A 218 -8.22 7.06 -16.45
C ILE A 218 -7.56 8.39 -16.81
N ASP A 219 -7.14 9.17 -15.83
CA ASP A 219 -6.48 10.45 -16.07
C ASP A 219 -5.16 10.27 -16.85
N ASP A 220 -4.38 9.26 -16.52
CA ASP A 220 -3.10 8.96 -17.18
C ASP A 220 -3.29 8.40 -18.59
N GLY A 221 -4.26 7.49 -18.79
CA GLY A 221 -4.59 6.95 -20.11
C GLY A 221 -5.13 8.02 -21.08
N LEU A 222 -5.93 8.97 -20.57
CA LEU A 222 -6.38 10.14 -21.36
C LEU A 222 -5.22 11.06 -21.72
N ARG A 223 -4.28 11.29 -20.79
CA ARG A 223 -3.10 12.12 -21.02
C ARG A 223 -2.18 11.52 -22.07
N GLU A 224 -2.01 10.20 -22.05
CA GLU A 224 -1.22 9.45 -23.03
C GLU A 224 -1.93 9.26 -24.38
N GLY A 225 -3.21 9.64 -24.48
CA GLY A 225 -3.98 9.47 -25.71
C GLY A 225 -4.27 8.01 -26.05
N LEU A 226 -4.22 7.09 -25.07
CA LEU A 226 -4.52 5.67 -25.27
C LEU A 226 -6.00 5.45 -25.59
N PHE A 227 -6.84 6.32 -25.09
CA PHE A 227 -8.28 6.39 -25.37
C PHE A 227 -8.78 7.82 -25.21
N THR A 228 -10.00 8.08 -25.69
CA THR A 228 -10.64 9.40 -25.66
C THR A 228 -11.77 9.45 -24.66
N ILE A 229 -12.16 10.66 -24.23
CA ILE A 229 -13.36 10.85 -23.39
C ILE A 229 -14.60 10.29 -24.09
N SER A 230 -14.73 10.40 -25.41
CA SER A 230 -15.88 9.86 -26.15
C SER A 230 -16.00 8.35 -25.98
N GLN A 231 -14.90 7.61 -26.02
CA GLN A 231 -14.89 6.15 -25.78
C GLN A 231 -15.26 5.79 -24.34
N LEU A 232 -14.85 6.61 -23.38
CA LEU A 232 -15.21 6.41 -21.97
C LEU A 232 -16.70 6.66 -21.71
N MET A 233 -17.34 7.59 -22.43
CA MET A 233 -18.76 7.93 -22.25
C MET A 233 -19.73 6.76 -22.56
N ASP A 234 -19.26 5.69 -23.21
CA ASP A 234 -20.06 4.48 -23.44
C ASP A 234 -20.06 3.55 -22.20
N ILE A 235 -19.23 3.84 -21.18
CA ILE A 235 -19.08 3.02 -19.97
C ILE A 235 -20.10 3.46 -18.90
N PRO A 236 -20.93 2.54 -18.37
CA PRO A 236 -22.00 2.89 -17.42
C PRO A 236 -21.53 3.62 -16.16
N LEU A 237 -20.35 3.28 -15.62
CA LEU A 237 -19.78 3.99 -14.47
C LEU A 237 -19.44 5.44 -14.83
N ILE A 238 -18.85 5.67 -16.00
CA ILE A 238 -18.46 7.01 -16.44
C ILE A 238 -19.71 7.88 -16.66
N GLN A 239 -20.76 7.33 -17.26
CA GLN A 239 -22.05 8.03 -17.41
C GLN A 239 -22.64 8.45 -16.05
N LYS A 240 -22.52 7.58 -15.04
CA LYS A 240 -22.98 7.86 -13.66
C LYS A 240 -22.13 8.93 -12.97
N CYS A 241 -20.81 8.93 -13.19
CA CYS A 241 -19.87 9.82 -12.52
C CYS A 241 -19.72 11.18 -13.22
N HIS A 242 -19.89 11.24 -14.54
CA HIS A 242 -19.54 12.42 -15.32
C HIS A 242 -20.32 13.66 -14.89
N THR A 243 -19.59 14.68 -14.48
CA THR A 243 -20.15 15.99 -14.15
C THR A 243 -19.51 17.03 -15.07
N PRO A 244 -20.30 17.72 -15.91
CA PRO A 244 -19.76 18.76 -16.79
C PRO A 244 -18.93 19.80 -16.01
N GLY A 245 -17.74 20.11 -16.52
CA GLY A 245 -16.83 21.09 -15.92
C GLY A 245 -15.97 20.57 -14.74
N LYS A 246 -16.12 19.31 -14.31
CA LYS A 246 -15.23 18.67 -13.33
C LYS A 246 -14.27 17.71 -14.01
N LYS A 247 -13.10 17.49 -13.38
CA LYS A 247 -12.16 16.44 -13.80
C LYS A 247 -12.83 15.06 -13.60
N LEU A 248 -12.67 14.17 -14.57
CA LEU A 248 -13.32 12.87 -14.55
C LEU A 248 -12.83 12.00 -13.38
N GLY A 249 -11.52 11.92 -13.14
CA GLY A 249 -10.94 11.18 -12.02
C GLY A 249 -11.53 11.61 -10.66
N SER A 250 -11.62 12.93 -10.41
CA SER A 250 -12.25 13.43 -9.16
C SER A 250 -13.72 13.07 -9.05
N SER A 251 -14.46 13.05 -10.16
CA SER A 251 -15.89 12.66 -10.17
C SER A 251 -16.06 11.18 -9.89
N ILE A 252 -15.17 10.33 -10.41
CA ILE A 252 -15.13 8.88 -10.15
C ILE A 252 -14.84 8.65 -8.68
N THR A 253 -13.76 9.22 -8.14
CA THR A 253 -13.40 9.10 -6.72
C THR A 253 -14.59 9.46 -5.83
N ASN A 254 -15.24 10.61 -6.07
CA ASN A 254 -16.37 11.04 -5.26
C ASN A 254 -17.56 10.06 -5.34
N THR A 255 -17.87 9.56 -6.55
CA THR A 255 -18.99 8.61 -6.72
C THR A 255 -18.72 7.28 -6.02
N LEU A 256 -17.48 6.75 -6.14
CA LEU A 256 -17.10 5.49 -5.51
C LEU A 256 -17.06 5.60 -3.98
N VAL A 257 -16.51 6.71 -3.45
CA VAL A 257 -16.47 6.97 -2.01
C VAL A 257 -17.89 7.09 -1.43
N MET A 258 -18.79 7.80 -2.09
CA MET A 258 -20.19 7.94 -1.63
C MET A 258 -20.97 6.63 -1.67
N ASP A 259 -20.75 5.79 -2.68
CA ASP A 259 -21.34 4.45 -2.75
C ASP A 259 -20.80 3.55 -1.64
N LEU A 260 -19.49 3.60 -1.42
CA LEU A 260 -18.81 2.85 -0.36
C LEU A 260 -19.40 3.18 1.02
N TYR A 261 -19.59 4.46 1.33
CA TYR A 261 -20.21 4.87 2.60
C TYR A 261 -21.60 4.28 2.76
N ALA A 262 -22.47 4.50 1.78
CA ALA A 262 -23.84 4.06 1.85
C ALA A 262 -23.97 2.53 1.97
N GLU A 263 -23.17 1.78 1.21
CA GLU A 263 -23.22 0.33 1.27
C GLU A 263 -22.58 -0.22 2.55
N THR A 264 -21.47 0.39 3.05
CA THR A 264 -20.85 -0.01 4.31
C THR A 264 -21.82 0.18 5.49
N GLU A 265 -22.48 1.33 5.61
CA GLU A 265 -23.53 1.56 6.63
C GLU A 265 -24.65 0.52 6.56
N ASN A 266 -25.11 0.22 5.34
CA ASN A 266 -26.13 -0.80 5.10
C ASN A 266 -25.65 -2.20 5.55
N GLN A 267 -24.40 -2.53 5.32
CA GLN A 267 -23.82 -3.82 5.72
C GLN A 267 -23.59 -3.92 7.23
N ILE A 268 -23.10 -2.88 7.88
CA ILE A 268 -23.00 -2.80 9.35
C ILE A 268 -24.33 -3.11 9.99
N GLY A 269 -25.40 -2.47 9.51
CA GLY A 269 -26.76 -2.74 10.02
C GLY A 269 -27.26 -4.15 9.74
N LYS A 270 -27.06 -4.68 8.53
CA LYS A 270 -27.48 -6.04 8.15
C LYS A 270 -26.77 -7.15 8.91
N GLN A 271 -25.48 -6.96 9.18
CA GLN A 271 -24.61 -7.93 9.83
C GLN A 271 -24.61 -7.76 11.35
N ASN A 272 -25.35 -6.77 11.88
CA ASN A 272 -25.42 -6.41 13.29
C ASN A 272 -24.03 -6.19 13.93
N ILE A 273 -23.14 -5.50 13.22
CA ILE A 273 -21.81 -5.15 13.72
C ILE A 273 -21.97 -4.00 14.72
N VAL A 274 -21.59 -4.23 15.96
CA VAL A 274 -21.68 -3.26 17.06
C VAL A 274 -20.29 -3.00 17.66
N THR A 275 -19.43 -4.02 17.71
CA THR A 275 -18.12 -3.97 18.36
C THR A 275 -17.01 -4.38 17.39
N LEU A 276 -15.76 -4.10 17.76
CA LEU A 276 -14.59 -4.55 17.01
C LEU A 276 -14.52 -6.10 16.94
N ASP A 277 -14.91 -6.79 18.02
CA ASP A 277 -14.96 -8.25 18.05
C ASP A 277 -15.97 -8.80 17.03
N ASP A 278 -17.10 -8.11 16.82
CA ASP A 278 -18.06 -8.49 15.77
C ASP A 278 -17.45 -8.39 14.37
N VAL A 279 -16.56 -7.41 14.12
CA VAL A 279 -15.83 -7.28 12.85
C VAL A 279 -14.91 -8.48 12.64
N TYR A 280 -14.10 -8.81 13.63
CA TYR A 280 -13.13 -9.91 13.53
C TYR A 280 -13.80 -11.29 13.40
N ALA A 281 -14.91 -11.50 14.09
CA ALA A 281 -15.68 -12.74 14.04
C ALA A 281 -16.54 -12.90 12.76
N ASN A 282 -16.65 -11.85 11.95
CA ASN A 282 -17.51 -11.89 10.77
C ASN A 282 -16.85 -12.66 9.62
N SER A 283 -17.65 -13.38 8.85
CA SER A 283 -17.19 -14.09 7.64
C SER A 283 -17.40 -13.30 6.34
N ASP A 284 -18.20 -12.23 6.38
CA ASP A 284 -18.55 -11.40 5.21
C ASP A 284 -18.04 -9.98 5.41
N GLN A 285 -17.27 -9.47 4.44
CA GLN A 285 -16.66 -8.14 4.52
C GLN A 285 -17.73 -7.05 4.55
N PRO A 286 -17.79 -6.24 5.62
CA PRO A 286 -18.78 -5.17 5.72
C PRO A 286 -18.45 -3.97 4.84
N VAL A 287 -17.14 -3.68 4.64
CA VAL A 287 -16.68 -2.57 3.79
C VAL A 287 -16.64 -3.04 2.34
N ARG A 288 -17.54 -2.53 1.52
CA ARG A 288 -17.64 -2.93 0.11
C ARG A 288 -18.46 -1.94 -0.72
N PHE A 289 -18.28 -2.02 -2.04
CA PHE A 289 -19.18 -1.32 -2.97
C PHE A 289 -20.53 -2.03 -3.09
N SER A 290 -21.55 -1.26 -3.45
CA SER A 290 -22.84 -1.83 -3.83
C SER A 290 -22.72 -2.76 -5.05
N PRO A 291 -23.63 -3.75 -5.22
CA PRO A 291 -23.64 -4.61 -6.39
C PRO A 291 -23.69 -3.83 -7.72
N ASP A 292 -24.42 -2.71 -7.77
CA ASP A 292 -24.51 -1.83 -8.95
C ASP A 292 -23.16 -1.21 -9.33
N ILE A 293 -22.45 -0.67 -8.36
CA ILE A 293 -21.11 -0.10 -8.60
C ILE A 293 -20.09 -1.19 -8.91
N LYS A 294 -20.13 -2.33 -8.23
CA LYS A 294 -19.23 -3.46 -8.50
C LYS A 294 -19.34 -3.96 -9.94
N GLU A 295 -20.56 -4.10 -10.46
CA GLU A 295 -20.81 -4.47 -11.86
C GLU A 295 -20.23 -3.43 -12.82
N LYS A 296 -20.53 -2.14 -12.60
CA LYS A 296 -20.05 -1.03 -13.43
C LYS A 296 -18.52 -0.88 -13.41
N LEU A 297 -17.87 -1.10 -12.25
CA LEU A 297 -16.41 -1.16 -12.13
C LEU A 297 -15.84 -2.31 -12.97
N GLY A 298 -16.47 -3.47 -12.99
CA GLY A 298 -16.06 -4.60 -13.83
C GLY A 298 -16.03 -4.25 -15.32
N VAL A 299 -17.01 -3.50 -15.80
CA VAL A 299 -17.04 -3.02 -17.20
C VAL A 299 -15.88 -2.04 -17.47
N LEU A 300 -15.66 -1.08 -16.57
CA LEU A 300 -14.56 -0.12 -16.68
C LEU A 300 -13.20 -0.81 -16.66
N ARG A 301 -12.98 -1.76 -15.75
CA ARG A 301 -11.73 -2.54 -15.68
C ARG A 301 -11.47 -3.31 -16.98
N SER A 302 -12.50 -3.92 -17.54
CA SER A 302 -12.38 -4.63 -18.82
C SER A 302 -11.98 -3.69 -19.96
N PHE A 303 -12.47 -2.45 -19.95
CA PHE A 303 -12.07 -1.41 -20.89
C PHE A 303 -10.60 -0.99 -20.70
N LEU A 304 -10.17 -0.70 -19.47
CA LEU A 304 -8.79 -0.32 -19.14
C LEU A 304 -7.82 -1.46 -19.46
N TYR A 305 -8.19 -2.68 -19.13
CA TYR A 305 -7.41 -3.87 -19.46
C TYR A 305 -7.09 -3.94 -20.96
N LYS A 306 -8.11 -3.79 -21.81
CA LYS A 306 -7.97 -3.85 -23.25
C LYS A 306 -7.25 -2.64 -23.86
N ASN A 307 -7.57 -1.43 -23.42
CA ASN A 307 -7.17 -0.21 -24.10
C ASN A 307 -5.95 0.48 -23.48
N MET A 308 -5.56 0.10 -22.25
CA MET A 308 -4.42 0.66 -21.55
C MET A 308 -3.34 -0.39 -21.29
N TYR A 309 -3.61 -1.41 -20.49
CA TYR A 309 -2.57 -2.36 -20.09
C TYR A 309 -2.06 -3.25 -21.23
N PHE A 310 -2.90 -3.55 -22.23
CA PHE A 310 -2.51 -4.27 -23.46
C PHE A 310 -2.27 -3.34 -24.67
N HIS A 311 -2.15 -2.05 -24.44
CA HIS A 311 -1.74 -1.14 -25.51
C HIS A 311 -0.29 -1.46 -25.95
N PRO A 312 0.03 -1.53 -27.28
CA PRO A 312 1.35 -1.93 -27.77
C PRO A 312 2.52 -1.16 -27.12
N SER A 313 2.36 0.16 -26.90
CA SER A 313 3.39 0.98 -26.26
C SER A 313 3.62 0.66 -24.78
N VAL A 314 2.62 0.11 -24.08
CA VAL A 314 2.75 -0.33 -22.70
C VAL A 314 3.37 -1.73 -22.65
N VAL A 315 2.91 -2.64 -23.52
CA VAL A 315 3.44 -4.01 -23.63
C VAL A 315 4.94 -4.02 -23.92
N GLU A 316 5.44 -3.16 -24.81
CA GLU A 316 6.87 -3.04 -25.11
C GLU A 316 7.68 -2.69 -23.84
N GLN A 317 7.19 -1.74 -23.03
CA GLN A 317 7.84 -1.36 -21.77
C GLN A 317 7.78 -2.46 -20.73
N VAL A 318 6.65 -3.14 -20.63
CA VAL A 318 6.43 -4.31 -19.76
C VAL A 318 7.45 -5.42 -20.06
N GLU A 319 7.62 -5.79 -21.33
CA GLU A 319 8.56 -6.85 -21.73
C GLU A 319 10.03 -6.47 -21.49
N ALA A 320 10.39 -5.20 -21.71
CA ALA A 320 11.72 -4.69 -21.37
C ALA A 320 11.99 -4.78 -19.85
N GLY A 321 11.02 -4.38 -19.02
CA GLY A 321 11.10 -4.48 -17.56
C GLY A 321 11.24 -5.93 -17.07
N LYS A 322 10.40 -6.85 -17.59
CA LYS A 322 10.48 -8.29 -17.29
C LYS A 322 11.85 -8.85 -17.61
N THR A 323 12.33 -8.57 -18.81
CA THR A 323 13.66 -9.03 -19.26
C THR A 323 14.76 -8.54 -18.33
N THR A 324 14.70 -7.26 -17.91
CA THR A 324 15.68 -6.67 -16.99
C THR A 324 15.70 -7.40 -15.65
N VAL A 325 14.53 -7.61 -15.03
CA VAL A 325 14.42 -8.30 -13.74
C VAL A 325 14.93 -9.72 -13.81
N LEU A 326 14.51 -10.51 -14.82
CA LEU A 326 14.94 -11.90 -14.99
C LEU A 326 16.46 -12.02 -15.15
N LYS A 327 17.06 -11.17 -16.00
CA LYS A 327 18.50 -11.18 -16.25
C LYS A 327 19.29 -10.77 -15.01
N LEU A 328 18.80 -9.76 -14.26
CA LEU A 328 19.42 -9.36 -12.98
C LEU A 328 19.38 -10.49 -11.95
N CYS A 329 18.22 -11.12 -11.75
CA CYS A 329 18.07 -12.21 -10.79
C CYS A 329 19.03 -13.36 -11.09
N GLU A 330 19.08 -13.81 -12.35
CA GLU A 330 19.94 -14.94 -12.74
C GLU A 330 21.44 -14.58 -12.64
N TYR A 331 21.81 -13.37 -13.05
CA TYR A 331 23.19 -12.91 -12.93
C TYR A 331 23.63 -12.79 -11.46
N LEU A 332 22.83 -12.15 -10.62
CA LEU A 332 23.15 -11.90 -9.21
C LEU A 332 23.14 -13.18 -8.38
N LYS A 333 22.34 -14.17 -8.73
CA LYS A 333 22.39 -15.51 -8.12
C LYS A 333 23.73 -16.20 -8.40
N ASN A 334 24.25 -16.09 -9.64
CA ASN A 334 25.51 -16.70 -10.03
C ASN A 334 26.73 -15.86 -9.60
N ASN A 335 26.57 -14.56 -9.38
CA ASN A 335 27.61 -13.60 -9.01
C ASN A 335 27.10 -12.69 -7.87
N PRO A 336 26.86 -13.20 -6.65
CA PRO A 336 26.30 -12.41 -5.57
C PRO A 336 27.25 -11.29 -5.12
N SER A 337 26.70 -10.08 -4.98
CA SER A 337 27.44 -8.95 -4.40
C SER A 337 27.63 -9.11 -2.89
N GLN A 338 28.53 -8.30 -2.32
CA GLN A 338 28.75 -8.29 -0.85
C GLN A 338 27.49 -7.90 -0.09
N GLU A 339 26.66 -7.01 -0.66
CA GLU A 339 25.37 -6.61 -0.08
C GLU A 339 24.40 -7.79 -0.04
N ILE A 340 24.30 -8.58 -1.12
CA ILE A 340 23.43 -9.77 -1.17
C ILE A 340 23.89 -10.82 -0.17
N LEU A 341 25.21 -11.08 -0.06
CA LEU A 341 25.74 -12.04 0.91
C LEU A 341 25.55 -11.56 2.36
N LYS A 342 25.65 -10.24 2.59
CA LYS A 342 25.34 -9.64 3.89
C LYS A 342 23.85 -9.80 4.20
N LEU A 343 22.97 -9.47 3.26
CA LEU A 343 21.52 -9.61 3.40
C LEU A 343 21.15 -11.06 3.68
N GLN A 344 21.70 -12.03 2.95
CA GLN A 344 21.51 -13.45 3.18
C GLN A 344 21.83 -13.85 4.62
N LYS A 345 22.98 -13.41 5.14
CA LYS A 345 23.43 -13.72 6.49
C LYS A 345 22.57 -13.06 7.58
N GLU A 346 22.22 -11.78 7.41
CA GLU A 346 21.44 -11.01 8.39
C GLU A 346 19.99 -11.48 8.43
N SER A 347 19.46 -11.95 7.30
CA SER A 347 18.10 -12.44 7.15
C SER A 347 17.94 -13.93 7.42
N ASP A 348 19.03 -14.66 7.60
CA ASP A 348 19.05 -16.12 7.76
C ASP A 348 18.19 -16.82 6.68
N CYS A 349 18.39 -16.44 5.42
CA CYS A 349 17.59 -16.89 4.28
C CYS A 349 18.49 -17.54 3.21
N THR A 350 17.87 -18.14 2.21
CA THR A 350 18.58 -18.70 1.06
C THR A 350 19.17 -17.59 0.17
N LEU A 351 20.18 -17.90 -0.63
CA LEU A 351 20.73 -16.96 -1.60
C LEU A 351 19.67 -16.47 -2.60
N VAL A 352 18.73 -17.34 -2.99
CA VAL A 352 17.61 -17.01 -3.89
C VAL A 352 16.70 -15.95 -3.26
N GLU A 353 16.35 -16.12 -2.00
CA GLU A 353 15.54 -15.14 -1.25
C GLU A 353 16.29 -13.82 -1.05
N ALA A 354 17.59 -13.85 -0.77
CA ALA A 354 18.40 -12.64 -0.65
C ALA A 354 18.49 -11.87 -2.00
N VAL A 355 18.61 -12.57 -3.12
CA VAL A 355 18.57 -11.96 -4.46
C VAL A 355 17.19 -11.36 -4.73
N LYS A 356 16.10 -12.07 -4.40
CA LYS A 356 14.73 -11.59 -4.51
C LYS A 356 14.55 -10.30 -3.68
N ASP A 357 14.97 -10.29 -2.42
CA ASP A 357 14.87 -9.12 -1.54
C ASP A 357 15.66 -7.93 -2.09
N TYR A 358 16.87 -8.18 -2.59
CA TYR A 358 17.73 -7.14 -3.16
C TYR A 358 17.16 -6.55 -4.46
N VAL A 359 16.69 -7.40 -5.39
CA VAL A 359 16.11 -6.95 -6.67
C VAL A 359 14.76 -6.27 -6.46
N SER A 360 13.90 -6.78 -5.58
CA SER A 360 12.61 -6.14 -5.28
C SER A 360 12.78 -4.75 -4.65
N GLY A 361 13.88 -4.52 -3.94
CA GLY A 361 14.23 -3.22 -3.35
C GLY A 361 14.73 -2.15 -4.33
N MET A 362 15.02 -2.49 -5.58
CA MET A 362 15.53 -1.55 -6.59
C MET A 362 14.45 -0.57 -7.06
N THR A 363 14.88 0.61 -7.51
CA THR A 363 14.07 1.48 -8.37
C THR A 363 14.23 1.06 -9.84
N ASP A 364 13.33 1.49 -10.70
CA ASP A 364 13.38 1.19 -12.14
C ASP A 364 14.70 1.67 -12.77
N HIS A 365 15.09 2.89 -12.44
CA HIS A 365 16.35 3.48 -12.92
C HIS A 365 17.56 2.67 -12.45
N TYR A 366 17.62 2.34 -11.16
CA TYR A 366 18.75 1.57 -10.61
C TYR A 366 18.86 0.16 -11.20
N ALA A 367 17.71 -0.51 -11.42
CA ALA A 367 17.67 -1.82 -12.07
C ALA A 367 18.17 -1.76 -13.52
N THR A 368 17.74 -0.75 -14.29
CA THR A 368 18.19 -0.55 -15.66
C THR A 368 19.68 -0.25 -15.71
N GLU A 369 20.16 0.75 -14.95
CA GLU A 369 21.58 1.14 -14.90
C GLU A 369 22.49 -0.03 -14.48
N MET A 370 22.06 -0.82 -13.48
CA MET A 370 22.81 -2.00 -13.06
C MET A 370 22.88 -3.04 -14.18
N ALA A 371 21.78 -3.32 -14.85
CA ALA A 371 21.73 -4.29 -15.95
C ALA A 371 22.62 -3.87 -17.14
N GLU A 372 22.64 -2.58 -17.49
CA GLU A 372 23.51 -2.01 -18.53
C GLU A 372 25.00 -2.13 -18.12
N ARG A 373 25.34 -1.72 -16.90
CA ARG A 373 26.72 -1.81 -16.35
C ARG A 373 27.25 -3.24 -16.34
N LEU A 374 26.38 -4.21 -16.14
CA LEU A 374 26.73 -5.63 -16.14
C LEU A 374 26.72 -6.24 -17.55
N GLY A 375 26.39 -5.46 -18.60
CA GLY A 375 26.33 -5.95 -19.98
C GLY A 375 25.16 -6.91 -20.25
N LEU A 376 24.10 -6.83 -19.44
CA LEU A 376 22.92 -7.69 -19.56
C LEU A 376 21.91 -7.14 -20.56
N LEU A 377 21.91 -5.85 -20.80
CA LEU A 377 21.08 -5.17 -21.81
C LEU A 377 21.97 -4.72 -22.95
N SER A 378 21.48 -4.94 -24.19
CA SER A 378 22.15 -4.53 -25.44
C SER A 378 21.69 -3.13 -25.86
#